data_86e961134c8b7d9d2d5406d513a76253
#
_entry.id   86e961134c8b7d9d2d5406d513a76253
#
_cell.length_a   1.000
_cell.length_b   1.000
_cell.length_c   1.000
_cell.angle_alpha   90.00
_cell.angle_beta   90.00
_cell.angle_gamma   90.00
#
_symmetry.space_group_name_H-M   'P 1'
#
loop_
_entity.id
_entity.type
_entity.pdbx_description
1 polymer ?
#
loop_
_entity_poly.entity_id
_entity_poly.type
_entity_poly.pdbx_seq_one_letter_code
_entity_poly.pdbx_strand_id
1 'polypeptide(L)'
;MSTTGLSEFLPSFSGLYLDKEILMINKALNIGDGKRLGIIGGSKISTKLKVLENLTEKLDILFVGGGMANTFLLAKGYKIGKSLCEKTMLETAVNILETAKNKNCKLILPVDALIANDMEKGTSFSEVMIDEVPDDALILDIGPKTIEVINSFLSTVSTAVWCGPLGLFELNPFQTGTVSVAKEISKLTKEEKLVSVAGGGDTVAALSQSNYNKDFTYISTAGGAFLELLAGENLPGIEVLKK
;
A
#
# COMPACT_ATOMS: atom_id res chain seq x y z
N MET A 1 -3.97 28.97 -9.36
CA MET A 1 -4.92 29.80 -10.13
C MET A 1 -5.93 28.98 -10.92
N SER A 2 -5.53 28.06 -11.80
CA SER A 2 -6.47 27.28 -12.63
C SER A 2 -7.35 26.27 -11.87
N THR A 3 -6.95 25.82 -10.68
CA THR A 3 -7.68 24.82 -9.90
C THR A 3 -8.68 25.43 -8.93
N THR A 4 -8.36 26.58 -8.34
CA THR A 4 -9.18 27.19 -7.27
C THR A 4 -9.57 28.64 -7.56
N GLY A 5 -8.77 29.38 -8.29
CA GLY A 5 -9.01 30.81 -8.50
C GLY A 5 -10.28 31.14 -9.30
N LEU A 6 -10.69 30.28 -10.24
CA LEU A 6 -11.94 30.50 -10.99
C LEU A 6 -13.19 30.33 -10.13
N SER A 7 -13.12 29.52 -9.08
CA SER A 7 -14.25 29.31 -8.14
C SER A 7 -14.60 30.54 -7.31
N GLU A 8 -13.74 31.54 -7.28
CA GLU A 8 -14.01 32.82 -6.64
C GLU A 8 -14.97 33.70 -7.46
N PHE A 9 -15.05 33.44 -8.77
CA PHE A 9 -15.81 34.25 -9.72
C PHE A 9 -16.98 33.48 -10.37
N LEU A 10 -16.93 32.15 -10.39
CA LEU A 10 -17.89 31.30 -11.08
C LEU A 10 -18.37 30.17 -10.16
N PRO A 11 -19.64 29.73 -10.29
CA PRO A 11 -20.10 28.51 -9.64
C PRO A 11 -19.26 27.30 -10.10
N SER A 12 -18.88 26.46 -9.14
CA SER A 12 -18.05 25.29 -9.39
C SER A 12 -18.84 24.02 -9.07
N PHE A 13 -18.76 23.03 -9.93
CA PHE A 13 -19.47 21.75 -9.79
C PHE A 13 -18.51 20.61 -10.02
N SER A 14 -18.68 19.52 -9.25
CA SER A 14 -17.97 18.27 -9.50
C SER A 14 -18.58 17.54 -10.68
N GLY A 15 -17.74 16.84 -11.46
CA GLY A 15 -18.20 15.87 -12.42
C GLY A 15 -18.48 14.53 -11.75
N LEU A 16 -19.36 13.72 -12.35
CA LEU A 16 -19.77 12.39 -11.84
C LEU A 16 -18.58 11.48 -11.51
N TYR A 17 -17.49 11.60 -12.24
CA TYR A 17 -16.30 10.81 -12.03
C TYR A 17 -15.55 11.20 -10.76
N LEU A 18 -15.41 12.49 -10.51
CA LEU A 18 -14.81 13.01 -9.27
C LEU A 18 -15.66 12.66 -8.05
N ASP A 19 -16.98 12.77 -8.15
CA ASP A 19 -17.90 12.38 -7.07
C ASP A 19 -17.74 10.91 -6.72
N LYS A 20 -17.66 10.03 -7.75
CA LYS A 20 -17.44 8.61 -7.56
C LYS A 20 -16.08 8.32 -6.89
N GLU A 21 -15.01 9.02 -7.33
CA GLU A 21 -13.66 8.88 -6.75
C GLU A 21 -13.69 9.18 -5.25
N ILE A 22 -14.22 10.34 -4.89
CA ILE A 22 -14.32 10.81 -3.48
C ILE A 22 -15.20 9.84 -2.66
N LEU A 23 -16.36 9.45 -3.21
CA LEU A 23 -17.27 8.52 -2.54
C LEU A 23 -16.60 7.19 -2.23
N MET A 24 -15.87 6.60 -3.20
CA MET A 24 -15.28 5.28 -3.05
C MET A 24 -14.08 5.28 -2.08
N ILE A 25 -13.27 6.34 -2.08
CA ILE A 25 -12.18 6.49 -1.12
C ILE A 25 -12.74 6.69 0.30
N ASN A 26 -13.70 7.59 0.46
CA ASN A 26 -14.36 7.81 1.75
C ASN A 26 -15.05 6.55 2.26
N LYS A 27 -15.71 5.82 1.38
CA LYS A 27 -16.33 4.53 1.71
C LYS A 27 -15.29 3.55 2.23
N ALA A 28 -14.12 3.44 1.60
CA ALA A 28 -13.05 2.54 2.02
C ALA A 28 -12.43 2.91 3.37
N LEU A 29 -12.35 4.21 3.70
CA LEU A 29 -11.75 4.69 4.95
C LEU A 29 -12.73 4.78 6.13
N ASN A 30 -14.04 4.92 5.86
CA ASN A 30 -15.05 5.28 6.87
C ASN A 30 -16.22 4.27 6.94
N ILE A 31 -16.09 3.07 6.37
CA ILE A 31 -17.17 2.06 6.48
C ILE A 31 -17.31 1.58 7.92
N GLY A 32 -18.58 1.61 8.40
CA GLY A 32 -19.15 1.07 9.64
C GLY A 32 -18.49 -0.16 10.29
N ASP A 33 -19.24 -1.09 10.84
CA ASP A 33 -18.82 -2.09 11.85
C ASP A 33 -17.78 -3.18 11.43
N GLY A 34 -17.02 -3.01 10.35
CA GLY A 34 -16.04 -4.01 9.91
C GLY A 34 -14.59 -3.57 10.06
N LYS A 35 -13.68 -4.52 10.25
CA LYS A 35 -12.22 -4.26 10.27
C LYS A 35 -11.72 -3.84 8.90
N ARG A 36 -10.68 -3.02 8.91
CA ARG A 36 -10.06 -2.41 7.72
C ARG A 36 -8.59 -2.76 7.65
N LEU A 37 -8.13 -3.21 6.48
CA LEU A 37 -6.73 -3.51 6.19
C LEU A 37 -6.19 -2.47 5.20
N GLY A 38 -5.07 -1.85 5.54
CA GLY A 38 -4.22 -1.11 4.60
C GLY A 38 -3.09 -1.99 4.10
N ILE A 39 -2.81 -1.96 2.81
CA ILE A 39 -1.64 -2.58 2.20
C ILE A 39 -0.83 -1.46 1.55
N ILE A 40 0.32 -1.14 2.12
CA ILE A 40 1.17 -0.06 1.65
C ILE A 40 2.52 -0.63 1.23
N GLY A 41 2.81 -0.53 -0.06
CA GLY A 41 4.09 -0.92 -0.64
C GLY A 41 4.81 0.27 -1.28
N GLY A 42 5.89 -0.05 -1.99
CA GLY A 42 6.73 0.92 -2.68
C GLY A 42 8.13 1.01 -2.10
N SER A 43 8.97 1.92 -2.65
CA SER A 43 10.40 1.93 -2.38
C SER A 43 10.81 2.72 -1.13
N LYS A 44 10.07 3.78 -0.75
CA LYS A 44 10.51 4.76 0.24
C LYS A 44 9.42 5.17 1.22
N ILE A 45 9.75 5.21 2.53
CA ILE A 45 8.89 5.75 3.60
C ILE A 45 8.66 7.25 3.38
N SER A 46 9.71 8.00 3.05
CA SER A 46 9.65 9.47 2.91
C SER A 46 8.56 9.94 1.95
N THR A 47 8.26 9.15 0.91
CA THR A 47 7.23 9.49 -0.07
C THR A 47 5.82 9.20 0.40
N LYS A 48 5.64 8.39 1.45
CA LYS A 48 4.32 7.93 1.95
C LYS A 48 4.16 8.14 3.47
N LEU A 49 5.03 8.94 4.07
CA LEU A 49 5.03 9.16 5.52
C LEU A 49 3.66 9.57 6.04
N LYS A 50 3.07 10.63 5.49
CA LYS A 50 1.74 11.12 5.90
C LYS A 50 0.63 10.08 5.66
N VAL A 51 0.75 9.28 4.61
CA VAL A 51 -0.19 8.18 4.36
C VAL A 51 -0.09 7.14 5.48
N LEU A 52 1.12 6.70 5.84
CA LEU A 52 1.35 5.75 6.92
C LEU A 52 0.81 6.27 8.25
N GLU A 53 1.13 7.52 8.61
CA GLU A 53 0.65 8.17 9.84
C GLU A 53 -0.87 8.22 9.90
N ASN A 54 -1.53 8.73 8.86
CA ASN A 54 -3.00 8.83 8.83
C ASN A 54 -3.68 7.47 8.83
N LEU A 55 -3.12 6.48 8.12
CA LEU A 55 -3.70 5.14 8.07
C LEU A 55 -3.53 4.38 9.38
N THR A 56 -2.46 4.60 10.15
CA THR A 56 -2.33 4.02 11.50
C THR A 56 -3.40 4.53 12.47
N GLU A 57 -3.98 5.70 12.21
CA GLU A 57 -5.09 6.24 13.02
C GLU A 57 -6.47 5.73 12.60
N LYS A 58 -6.62 5.32 11.33
CA LYS A 58 -7.92 5.00 10.73
C LYS A 58 -8.16 3.53 10.49
N LEU A 59 -7.12 2.70 10.47
CA LEU A 59 -7.21 1.30 10.11
C LEU A 59 -6.91 0.39 11.32
N ASP A 60 -7.51 -0.79 11.29
CA ASP A 60 -7.28 -1.81 12.30
C ASP A 60 -5.98 -2.59 12.05
N ILE A 61 -5.63 -2.75 10.78
CA ILE A 61 -4.46 -3.51 10.33
C ILE A 61 -3.76 -2.73 9.21
N LEU A 62 -2.44 -2.64 9.29
CA LEU A 62 -1.61 -2.01 8.27
C LEU A 62 -0.45 -2.94 7.91
N PHE A 63 -0.45 -3.48 6.70
CA PHE A 63 0.68 -4.21 6.14
C PHE A 63 1.60 -3.26 5.39
N VAL A 64 2.89 -3.32 5.68
CA VAL A 64 3.93 -2.56 4.97
C VAL A 64 4.82 -3.52 4.19
N GLY A 65 4.88 -3.35 2.87
CA GLY A 65 5.65 -4.16 1.93
C GLY A 65 6.59 -3.33 1.05
N GLY A 66 7.19 -4.00 0.06
CA GLY A 66 8.13 -3.37 -0.86
C GLY A 66 9.41 -2.89 -0.20
N GLY A 67 10.20 -2.09 -0.90
CA GLY A 67 11.48 -1.58 -0.40
C GLY A 67 11.37 -0.75 0.88
N MET A 68 10.22 -0.10 1.14
CA MET A 68 10.03 0.62 2.40
C MET A 68 9.97 -0.32 3.61
N ALA A 69 9.51 -1.55 3.46
CA ALA A 69 9.51 -2.53 4.55
C ALA A 69 10.92 -2.81 5.07
N ASN A 70 11.94 -2.74 4.21
CA ASN A 70 13.33 -2.96 4.59
C ASN A 70 13.80 -1.93 5.63
N THR A 71 13.33 -0.68 5.55
CA THR A 71 13.64 0.35 6.55
C THR A 71 13.01 0.02 7.90
N PHE A 72 11.77 -0.47 7.92
CA PHE A 72 11.12 -0.95 9.15
C PHE A 72 11.80 -2.20 9.73
N LEU A 73 12.19 -3.15 8.88
CA LEU A 73 12.91 -4.36 9.29
C LEU A 73 14.26 -4.00 9.92
N LEU A 74 15.02 -3.10 9.28
CA LEU A 74 16.29 -2.61 9.82
C LEU A 74 16.10 -1.86 11.16
N ALA A 75 15.06 -1.03 11.27
CA ALA A 75 14.70 -0.34 12.51
C ALA A 75 14.36 -1.31 13.65
N LYS A 76 13.87 -2.52 13.33
CA LYS A 76 13.63 -3.61 14.27
C LYS A 76 14.88 -4.48 14.55
N GLY A 77 16.01 -4.17 13.92
CA GLY A 77 17.26 -4.89 14.11
C GLY A 77 17.49 -6.10 13.20
N TYR A 78 16.62 -6.33 12.21
CA TYR A 78 16.85 -7.38 11.21
C TYR A 78 17.92 -6.97 10.20
N LYS A 79 18.67 -7.94 9.69
CA LYS A 79 19.56 -7.75 8.56
C LYS A 79 18.73 -7.67 7.27
N ILE A 80 19.10 -6.78 6.39
CA ILE A 80 18.44 -6.57 5.09
C ILE A 80 19.41 -6.69 3.90
N GLY A 81 20.62 -7.17 4.15
CA GLY A 81 21.67 -7.29 3.14
C GLY A 81 21.97 -5.96 2.45
N LYS A 82 22.04 -6.00 1.13
CA LYS A 82 22.24 -4.81 0.26
C LYS A 82 20.93 -4.17 -0.19
N SER A 83 19.80 -4.56 0.41
CA SER A 83 18.48 -4.09 0.03
C SER A 83 18.31 -2.58 0.13
N LEU A 84 17.47 -2.02 -0.74
CA LEU A 84 17.08 -0.61 -0.68
C LEU A 84 16.53 -0.26 0.70
N CYS A 85 17.04 0.81 1.31
CA CYS A 85 16.66 1.26 2.64
C CYS A 85 16.91 2.75 2.79
N GLU A 86 16.03 3.45 3.49
CA GLU A 86 16.21 4.85 3.87
C GLU A 86 16.77 4.94 5.31
N LYS A 87 18.10 4.86 5.46
CA LYS A 87 18.75 4.90 6.79
C LYS A 87 18.44 6.15 7.60
N THR A 88 18.19 7.28 6.93
CA THR A 88 17.78 8.55 7.57
C THR A 88 16.36 8.51 8.14
N MET A 89 15.57 7.51 7.79
CA MET A 89 14.18 7.34 8.22
C MET A 89 14.02 6.25 9.31
N LEU A 90 15.10 5.73 9.88
CA LEU A 90 15.01 4.66 10.90
C LEU A 90 14.25 5.11 12.16
N GLU A 91 14.56 6.30 12.67
CA GLU A 91 13.84 6.87 13.82
C GLU A 91 12.35 7.08 13.50
N THR A 92 12.04 7.57 12.30
CA THR A 92 10.68 7.75 11.82
C THR A 92 9.95 6.39 11.73
N ALA A 93 10.61 5.34 11.26
CA ALA A 93 10.03 4.00 11.20
C ALA A 93 9.71 3.46 12.61
N VAL A 94 10.59 3.68 13.60
CA VAL A 94 10.31 3.33 15.01
C VAL A 94 9.10 4.09 15.52
N ASN A 95 9.03 5.40 15.29
CA ASN A 95 7.91 6.24 15.73
C ASN A 95 6.56 5.80 15.12
N ILE A 96 6.56 5.38 13.84
CA ILE A 96 5.35 4.83 13.19
C ILE A 96 4.94 3.51 13.86
N LEU A 97 5.89 2.61 14.15
CA LEU A 97 5.60 1.35 14.86
C LEU A 97 4.97 1.58 16.23
N GLU A 98 5.52 2.53 17.00
CA GLU A 98 4.99 2.90 18.32
C GLU A 98 3.62 3.57 18.21
N THR A 99 3.44 4.47 17.25
CA THR A 99 2.16 5.13 16.99
C THR A 99 1.09 4.10 16.64
N ALA A 100 1.39 3.17 15.74
CA ALA A 100 0.46 2.09 15.37
C ALA A 100 0.04 1.28 16.61
N LYS A 101 1.00 0.91 17.47
CA LYS A 101 0.72 0.21 18.73
C LYS A 101 -0.19 1.02 19.65
N ASN A 102 0.09 2.32 19.83
CA ASN A 102 -0.69 3.21 20.70
C ASN A 102 -2.11 3.47 20.17
N LYS A 103 -2.29 3.41 18.86
CA LYS A 103 -3.59 3.59 18.18
C LYS A 103 -4.35 2.26 17.98
N ASN A 104 -3.85 1.15 18.52
CA ASN A 104 -4.40 -0.21 18.34
C ASN A 104 -4.46 -0.64 16.85
N CYS A 105 -3.64 -0.07 15.98
CA CYS A 105 -3.45 -0.51 14.60
C CYS A 105 -2.38 -1.60 14.57
N LYS A 106 -2.72 -2.79 14.11
CA LYS A 106 -1.76 -3.89 13.97
C LYS A 106 -0.88 -3.68 12.75
N LEU A 107 0.33 -3.12 12.93
CA LEU A 107 1.29 -2.99 11.85
C LEU A 107 2.03 -4.32 11.63
N ILE A 108 1.98 -4.81 10.40
CA ILE A 108 2.53 -6.10 9.96
C ILE A 108 3.65 -5.84 8.95
N LEU A 109 4.77 -6.52 9.15
CA LEU A 109 5.92 -6.53 8.24
C LEU A 109 6.08 -7.92 7.63
N PRO A 110 6.80 -8.06 6.50
CA PRO A 110 7.17 -9.35 5.94
C PRO A 110 7.86 -10.26 6.96
N VAL A 111 7.57 -11.55 6.92
CA VAL A 111 8.19 -12.60 7.75
C VAL A 111 9.19 -13.43 6.94
N ASP A 112 9.05 -13.44 5.62
CA ASP A 112 9.96 -14.05 4.65
C ASP A 112 10.03 -13.20 3.39
N ALA A 113 11.01 -13.47 2.55
CA ALA A 113 11.28 -12.71 1.34
C ALA A 113 11.78 -13.59 0.20
N LEU A 114 11.56 -13.11 -1.04
CA LEU A 114 12.33 -13.53 -2.21
C LEU A 114 13.56 -12.63 -2.32
N ILE A 115 14.73 -13.26 -2.33
CA ILE A 115 16.02 -12.55 -2.39
C ILE A 115 16.79 -12.96 -3.66
N ALA A 116 17.63 -12.05 -4.14
CA ALA A 116 18.60 -12.30 -5.21
C ALA A 116 19.86 -11.47 -4.98
N ASN A 117 20.93 -11.77 -5.73
CA ASN A 117 22.19 -11.02 -5.63
C ASN A 117 22.21 -9.77 -6.53
N ASP A 118 21.33 -9.71 -7.52
CA ASP A 118 21.18 -8.61 -8.47
C ASP A 118 19.71 -8.43 -8.89
N MET A 119 19.46 -7.41 -9.73
CA MET A 119 18.14 -7.12 -10.29
C MET A 119 18.10 -7.34 -11.81
N GLU A 120 18.91 -8.27 -12.33
CA GLU A 120 18.94 -8.57 -13.74
C GLU A 120 17.85 -9.59 -14.13
N LYS A 121 17.44 -9.54 -15.39
CA LYS A 121 16.44 -10.48 -15.92
C LYS A 121 17.01 -11.90 -15.93
N GLY A 122 16.31 -12.81 -15.27
CA GLY A 122 16.69 -14.22 -15.19
C GLY A 122 17.68 -14.53 -14.07
N THR A 123 17.93 -13.58 -13.16
CA THR A 123 18.73 -13.83 -11.95
C THR A 123 18.12 -14.99 -11.13
N SER A 124 19.00 -15.78 -10.53
CA SER A 124 18.57 -16.82 -9.59
C SER A 124 18.07 -16.15 -8.29
N PHE A 125 17.04 -16.72 -7.70
CA PHE A 125 16.47 -16.24 -6.46
C PHE A 125 16.34 -17.36 -5.43
N SER A 126 16.15 -16.98 -4.18
CA SER A 126 15.88 -17.90 -3.07
C SER A 126 14.79 -17.32 -2.17
N GLU A 127 14.10 -18.21 -1.48
CA GLU A 127 13.16 -17.86 -0.41
C GLU A 127 13.87 -18.00 0.93
N VAL A 128 13.83 -16.96 1.76
CA VAL A 128 14.45 -16.96 3.08
C VAL A 128 13.54 -16.32 4.12
N MET A 129 13.68 -16.73 5.37
CA MET A 129 13.08 -16.00 6.48
C MET A 129 13.78 -14.65 6.66
N ILE A 130 13.06 -13.64 7.18
CA ILE A 130 13.62 -12.29 7.35
C ILE A 130 14.84 -12.24 8.28
N ASP A 131 14.94 -13.13 9.26
CA ASP A 131 16.09 -13.26 10.16
C ASP A 131 17.29 -14.00 9.54
N GLU A 132 17.12 -14.60 8.36
CA GLU A 132 18.13 -15.37 7.62
C GLU A 132 18.67 -14.63 6.37
N VAL A 133 18.30 -13.38 6.14
CA VAL A 133 18.73 -12.62 4.95
C VAL A 133 20.27 -12.48 4.93
N PRO A 134 20.95 -12.96 3.86
CA PRO A 134 22.40 -12.82 3.71
C PRO A 134 22.85 -11.37 3.55
N ASP A 135 24.09 -11.06 3.98
CA ASP A 135 24.64 -9.70 3.95
C ASP A 135 24.85 -9.16 2.52
N ASP A 136 24.94 -10.03 1.51
CA ASP A 136 25.15 -9.68 0.09
C ASP A 136 23.89 -9.72 -0.76
N ALA A 137 22.77 -10.18 -0.22
CA ALA A 137 21.51 -10.32 -0.93
C ALA A 137 20.66 -9.04 -0.95
N LEU A 138 19.74 -8.99 -1.91
CA LEU A 138 18.70 -7.98 -2.08
C LEU A 138 17.33 -8.60 -1.80
N ILE A 139 16.53 -8.02 -0.94
CA ILE A 139 15.11 -8.34 -0.77
C ILE A 139 14.36 -7.69 -1.93
N LEU A 140 13.75 -8.51 -2.80
CA LEU A 140 13.09 -8.03 -4.02
C LEU A 140 11.59 -8.25 -4.03
N ASP A 141 11.06 -9.20 -3.24
CA ASP A 141 9.62 -9.40 -3.05
C ASP A 141 9.35 -10.02 -1.68
N ILE A 142 8.09 -10.02 -1.26
CA ILE A 142 7.63 -10.78 -0.10
C ILE A 142 7.59 -12.27 -0.42
N GLY A 143 7.86 -13.11 0.58
CA GLY A 143 7.83 -14.56 0.44
C GLY A 143 6.43 -15.17 0.61
N PRO A 144 6.30 -16.49 0.39
CA PRO A 144 5.03 -17.20 0.45
C PRO A 144 4.39 -17.19 1.83
N LYS A 145 5.15 -17.24 2.92
CA LYS A 145 4.60 -17.17 4.29
C LYS A 145 4.03 -15.79 4.58
N THR A 146 4.63 -14.73 4.06
CA THR A 146 4.10 -13.36 4.16
C THR A 146 2.77 -13.24 3.40
N ILE A 147 2.66 -13.86 2.21
CA ILE A 147 1.41 -13.91 1.45
C ILE A 147 0.32 -14.64 2.26
N GLU A 148 0.64 -15.76 2.89
CA GLU A 148 -0.29 -16.48 3.78
C GLU A 148 -0.76 -15.61 4.95
N VAL A 149 0.15 -14.88 5.58
CA VAL A 149 -0.17 -13.94 6.65
C VAL A 149 -1.14 -12.86 6.16
N ILE A 150 -0.89 -12.22 5.01
CA ILE A 150 -1.78 -11.21 4.43
C ILE A 150 -3.16 -11.83 4.15
N ASN A 151 -3.21 -13.00 3.52
CA ASN A 151 -4.45 -13.69 3.16
C ASN A 151 -5.27 -14.06 4.40
N SER A 152 -4.60 -14.44 5.51
CA SER A 152 -5.29 -14.69 6.78
C SER A 152 -6.00 -13.46 7.33
N PHE A 153 -5.43 -12.27 7.14
CA PHE A 153 -6.09 -11.01 7.53
C PHE A 153 -7.18 -10.60 6.55
N LEU A 154 -6.97 -10.77 5.25
CA LEU A 154 -7.97 -10.46 4.22
C LEU A 154 -9.30 -11.19 4.48
N SER A 155 -9.24 -12.41 5.01
CA SER A 155 -10.44 -13.18 5.37
C SER A 155 -11.20 -12.65 6.60
N THR A 156 -10.63 -11.74 7.37
CA THR A 156 -11.19 -11.20 8.62
C THR A 156 -11.59 -9.74 8.56
N VAL A 157 -11.37 -9.09 7.42
CA VAL A 157 -11.66 -7.67 7.23
C VAL A 157 -12.77 -7.46 6.20
N SER A 158 -13.51 -6.38 6.33
CA SER A 158 -14.57 -5.99 5.38
C SER A 158 -14.07 -5.05 4.30
N THR A 159 -12.90 -4.41 4.51
CA THR A 159 -12.35 -3.44 3.58
C THR A 159 -10.83 -3.57 3.47
N ALA A 160 -10.33 -3.49 2.23
CA ALA A 160 -8.91 -3.39 1.93
C ALA A 160 -8.62 -2.14 1.09
N VAL A 161 -7.64 -1.34 1.54
CA VAL A 161 -7.11 -0.19 0.81
C VAL A 161 -5.67 -0.50 0.43
N TRP A 162 -5.35 -0.44 -0.86
CA TRP A 162 -4.03 -0.81 -1.35
C TRP A 162 -3.33 0.31 -2.11
N CYS A 163 -2.09 0.62 -1.72
CA CYS A 163 -1.24 1.60 -2.36
C CYS A 163 0.23 1.16 -2.42
N GLY A 164 0.72 0.84 -3.60
CA GLY A 164 2.11 0.45 -3.90
C GLY A 164 2.31 -1.06 -3.99
N PRO A 165 3.17 -1.52 -4.93
CA PRO A 165 3.51 -2.91 -5.10
C PRO A 165 4.29 -3.45 -3.89
N LEU A 166 4.28 -4.77 -3.71
CA LEU A 166 4.89 -5.47 -2.58
C LEU A 166 6.30 -5.96 -2.87
N GLY A 167 6.69 -5.96 -4.15
CA GLY A 167 8.01 -6.35 -4.65
C GLY A 167 8.39 -5.59 -5.91
N LEU A 168 9.49 -6.00 -6.54
CA LEU A 168 9.98 -5.49 -7.82
C LEU A 168 9.14 -6.09 -8.96
N PHE A 169 7.91 -5.59 -9.10
CA PHE A 169 6.87 -6.18 -9.95
C PHE A 169 7.19 -6.14 -11.45
N GLU A 170 8.15 -5.32 -11.85
CA GLU A 170 8.62 -5.22 -13.24
C GLU A 170 9.50 -6.39 -13.65
N LEU A 171 10.01 -7.15 -12.67
CA LEU A 171 10.96 -8.24 -12.90
C LEU A 171 10.40 -9.57 -12.39
N ASN A 172 10.25 -10.55 -13.30
CA ASN A 172 9.88 -11.92 -12.93
C ASN A 172 11.08 -12.63 -12.23
N PRO A 173 10.86 -13.30 -11.05
CA PRO A 173 9.57 -13.63 -10.43
C PRO A 173 9.10 -12.69 -9.33
N PHE A 174 9.71 -11.53 -9.13
CA PHE A 174 9.51 -10.64 -7.99
C PHE A 174 8.19 -9.82 -8.03
N GLN A 175 7.29 -10.12 -8.99
CA GLN A 175 5.91 -9.69 -8.98
C GLN A 175 4.97 -10.64 -8.22
N THR A 176 5.48 -11.82 -7.81
CA THR A 176 4.65 -12.93 -7.28
C THR A 176 3.86 -12.52 -6.04
N GLY A 177 4.47 -11.78 -5.11
CA GLY A 177 3.81 -11.27 -3.92
C GLY A 177 2.63 -10.37 -4.26
N THR A 178 2.86 -9.38 -5.11
CA THR A 178 1.82 -8.45 -5.57
C THR A 178 0.68 -9.19 -6.29
N VAL A 179 1.01 -10.08 -7.21
CA VAL A 179 0.00 -10.83 -8.00
C VAL A 179 -0.82 -11.76 -7.11
N SER A 180 -0.17 -12.46 -6.17
CA SER A 180 -0.85 -13.41 -5.28
C SER A 180 -1.85 -12.72 -4.34
N VAL A 181 -1.46 -11.59 -3.77
CA VAL A 181 -2.34 -10.78 -2.92
C VAL A 181 -3.49 -10.17 -3.75
N ALA A 182 -3.20 -9.69 -4.97
CA ALA A 182 -4.23 -9.17 -5.88
C ALA A 182 -5.26 -10.24 -6.24
N LYS A 183 -4.83 -11.47 -6.46
CA LYS A 183 -5.70 -12.62 -6.75
C LYS A 183 -6.67 -12.90 -5.60
N GLU A 184 -6.19 -12.91 -4.36
CA GLU A 184 -7.06 -13.18 -3.20
C GLU A 184 -8.03 -12.03 -2.95
N ILE A 185 -7.59 -10.77 -3.07
CA ILE A 185 -8.48 -9.59 -2.99
C ILE A 185 -9.56 -9.67 -4.08
N SER A 186 -9.18 -9.96 -5.33
CA SER A 186 -10.10 -10.14 -6.46
C SER A 186 -11.18 -11.19 -6.15
N LYS A 187 -10.75 -12.36 -5.64
CA LYS A 187 -11.65 -13.45 -5.26
C LYS A 187 -12.64 -13.02 -4.18
N LEU A 188 -12.15 -12.45 -3.06
CA LEU A 188 -13.00 -12.01 -1.96
C LEU A 188 -13.95 -10.88 -2.36
N THR A 189 -13.53 -10.02 -3.28
CA THR A 189 -14.38 -8.94 -3.82
C THR A 189 -15.50 -9.49 -4.70
N LYS A 190 -15.21 -10.47 -5.56
CA LYS A 190 -16.23 -11.18 -6.36
C LYS A 190 -17.25 -11.92 -5.49
N GLU A 191 -16.80 -12.47 -4.37
CA GLU A 191 -17.66 -13.14 -3.39
C GLU A 191 -18.43 -12.14 -2.51
N GLU A 192 -18.35 -10.84 -2.78
CA GLU A 192 -18.99 -9.74 -2.02
C GLU A 192 -18.61 -9.71 -0.52
N LYS A 193 -17.46 -10.35 -0.16
CA LYS A 193 -16.94 -10.41 1.21
C LYS A 193 -16.00 -9.26 1.54
N LEU A 194 -15.49 -8.55 0.51
CA LEU A 194 -14.49 -7.52 0.67
C LEU A 194 -14.80 -6.30 -0.21
N VAL A 195 -14.80 -5.12 0.37
CA VAL A 195 -14.72 -3.86 -0.37
C VAL A 195 -13.24 -3.55 -0.60
N SER A 196 -12.79 -3.53 -1.85
CA SER A 196 -11.40 -3.32 -2.21
C SER A 196 -11.21 -2.03 -3.01
N VAL A 197 -10.32 -1.17 -2.53
CA VAL A 197 -9.94 0.07 -3.21
C VAL A 197 -8.42 0.09 -3.38
N ALA A 198 -7.96 0.33 -4.60
CA ALA A 198 -6.54 0.46 -4.86
C ALA A 198 -6.26 1.72 -5.68
N GLY A 199 -5.06 2.28 -5.53
CA GLY A 199 -4.63 3.45 -6.28
C GLY A 199 -3.13 3.73 -6.16
N GLY A 200 -2.70 4.76 -6.91
CA GLY A 200 -1.29 5.06 -7.12
C GLY A 200 -0.76 4.41 -8.41
N GLY A 201 0.05 5.14 -9.15
CA GLY A 201 0.51 4.75 -10.50
C GLY A 201 1.11 3.35 -10.57
N ASP A 202 2.09 3.06 -9.69
CA ASP A 202 2.77 1.76 -9.66
C ASP A 202 1.82 0.62 -9.26
N THR A 203 0.87 0.89 -8.35
CA THR A 203 -0.16 -0.10 -7.96
C THR A 203 -1.03 -0.46 -9.15
N VAL A 204 -1.55 0.56 -9.85
CA VAL A 204 -2.42 0.37 -11.02
C VAL A 204 -1.66 -0.35 -12.13
N ALA A 205 -0.38 -0.02 -12.35
CA ALA A 205 0.47 -0.72 -13.32
C ALA A 205 0.64 -2.20 -12.97
N ALA A 206 1.00 -2.51 -11.73
CA ALA A 206 1.17 -3.89 -11.26
C ALA A 206 -0.13 -4.71 -11.33
N LEU A 207 -1.25 -4.13 -10.90
CA LEU A 207 -2.56 -4.77 -10.98
C LEU A 207 -3.02 -4.99 -12.43
N SER A 208 -2.73 -4.06 -13.33
CA SER A 208 -3.08 -4.19 -14.75
C SER A 208 -2.32 -5.33 -15.43
N GLN A 209 -1.05 -5.55 -15.07
CA GLN A 209 -0.26 -6.68 -15.58
C GLN A 209 -0.81 -8.03 -15.09
N SER A 210 -1.38 -8.08 -13.89
CA SER A 210 -1.94 -9.29 -13.30
C SER A 210 -3.34 -9.66 -13.81
N ASN A 211 -4.03 -8.76 -14.52
CA ASN A 211 -5.44 -8.87 -14.94
C ASN A 211 -6.47 -8.98 -13.79
N TYR A 212 -6.08 -8.79 -12.53
CA TYR A 212 -7.00 -8.82 -11.38
C TYR A 212 -7.63 -7.46 -11.05
N ASN A 213 -7.18 -6.38 -11.69
CA ASN A 213 -7.69 -5.02 -11.47
C ASN A 213 -9.20 -4.87 -11.73
N LYS A 214 -9.76 -5.65 -12.65
CA LYS A 214 -11.18 -5.59 -13.06
C LYS A 214 -12.15 -6.00 -11.95
N ASP A 215 -11.68 -6.75 -10.98
CA ASP A 215 -12.48 -7.36 -9.94
C ASP A 215 -12.47 -6.54 -8.63
N PHE A 216 -11.63 -5.52 -8.56
CA PHE A 216 -11.64 -4.59 -7.42
C PHE A 216 -12.92 -3.76 -7.41
N THR A 217 -13.43 -3.44 -6.21
CA THR A 217 -14.59 -2.56 -6.06
C THR A 217 -14.31 -1.20 -6.70
N TYR A 218 -13.08 -0.68 -6.53
CA TYR A 218 -12.67 0.55 -7.18
C TYR A 218 -11.15 0.63 -7.37
N ILE A 219 -10.73 1.05 -8.56
CA ILE A 219 -9.35 1.42 -8.86
C ILE A 219 -9.31 2.93 -9.08
N SER A 220 -8.63 3.64 -8.19
CA SER A 220 -8.44 5.08 -8.30
C SER A 220 -7.50 5.42 -9.46
N THR A 221 -7.90 6.39 -10.25
CA THR A 221 -7.08 6.96 -11.32
C THR A 221 -6.52 8.33 -10.96
N ALA A 222 -6.75 8.80 -9.73
CA ALA A 222 -6.34 10.12 -9.26
C ALA A 222 -4.83 10.25 -8.99
N GLY A 223 -4.05 9.13 -9.10
CA GLY A 223 -2.60 9.16 -8.94
C GLY A 223 -2.15 9.74 -7.58
N GLY A 224 -1.41 10.86 -7.59
CA GLY A 224 -0.94 11.52 -6.38
C GLY A 224 -2.06 12.02 -5.47
N ALA A 225 -3.17 12.52 -6.02
CA ALA A 225 -4.31 12.97 -5.24
C ALA A 225 -4.97 11.85 -4.43
N PHE A 226 -4.92 10.60 -4.90
CA PHE A 226 -5.32 9.44 -4.11
C PHE A 226 -4.48 9.31 -2.84
N LEU A 227 -3.16 9.47 -2.96
CA LEU A 227 -2.24 9.42 -1.81
C LEU A 227 -2.50 10.57 -0.83
N GLU A 228 -2.73 11.79 -1.32
CA GLU A 228 -3.05 12.95 -0.49
C GLU A 228 -4.35 12.75 0.28
N LEU A 229 -5.39 12.16 -0.35
CA LEU A 229 -6.64 11.80 0.33
C LEU A 229 -6.41 10.71 1.39
N LEU A 230 -5.59 9.69 1.07
CA LEU A 230 -5.21 8.67 2.06
C LEU A 230 -4.38 9.25 3.21
N ALA A 231 -3.60 10.29 2.95
CA ALA A 231 -2.86 11.05 3.96
C ALA A 231 -3.76 11.97 4.81
N GLY A 232 -5.06 12.06 4.49
CA GLY A 232 -6.00 12.94 5.18
C GLY A 232 -5.82 14.41 4.81
N GLU A 233 -5.12 14.71 3.72
CA GLU A 233 -4.89 16.08 3.28
C GLU A 233 -6.15 16.67 2.60
N ASN A 234 -6.39 17.95 2.84
CA ASN A 234 -7.43 18.67 2.15
C ASN A 234 -6.97 19.05 0.74
N LEU A 235 -7.64 18.52 -0.26
CA LEU A 235 -7.35 18.85 -1.65
C LEU A 235 -8.04 20.18 -2.04
N PRO A 236 -7.28 21.22 -2.40
CA PRO A 236 -7.88 22.54 -2.71
C PRO A 236 -8.94 22.49 -3.81
N GLY A 237 -8.76 21.59 -4.81
CA GLY A 237 -9.75 21.39 -5.88
C GLY A 237 -11.05 20.74 -5.41
N ILE A 238 -11.03 19.99 -4.30
CA ILE A 238 -12.24 19.41 -3.68
C ILE A 238 -12.88 20.42 -2.72
N GLU A 239 -12.07 21.15 -1.95
CA GLU A 239 -12.57 22.12 -0.96
C GLU A 239 -13.44 23.21 -1.58
N VAL A 240 -13.12 23.66 -2.80
CA VAL A 240 -13.92 24.67 -3.50
C VAL A 240 -15.28 24.16 -3.98
N LEU A 241 -15.48 22.85 -4.02
CA LEU A 241 -16.76 22.22 -4.39
C LEU A 241 -17.70 22.03 -3.18
N LYS A 242 -17.21 22.25 -1.97
CA LYS A 242 -18.01 22.15 -0.73
C LYS A 242 -18.72 23.44 -0.33
N LYS A 243 -18.52 24.52 -1.11
CA LYS A 243 -19.07 25.87 -0.83
C LYS A 243 -20.50 26.02 -1.31
#